data_f7e56a3d3a818afecb200d5d53c88cef
#
_entry.id   f7e56a3d3a818afecb200d5d53c88cef
#
_cell.length_a   1.000
_cell.length_b   1.000
_cell.length_c   1.000
_cell.angle_alpha   90.00
_cell.angle_beta   90.00
_cell.angle_gamma   90.00
#
_symmetry.space_group_name_H-M   'P 1'
#
loop_
_entity.id
_entity.type
_entity.pdbx_description
1 polymer ?
#
loop_
_entity_poly.entity_id
_entity_poly.type
_entity_poly.pdbx_seq_one_letter_code
_entity_poly.pdbx_strand_id
1 'polypeptide(L)'
;NRGHSCVKGRFAWGYANHADRVQSPMIRDSIDEPWREVTWEEAFAHTAAKLRSIQERHGTGAIGGITSSRCTNEETFLVQKLIRSVFGNNNVDTCARVCHSPTGYGLKTTFGTSAGTQDFDSVEHTDVAIVIGANPTDGHPVFASRLKKRLRQGAKLIVIDPRRIDLVRTPHVEAAHHLALRPGTNVAVLTAMAHVIVTEGLVDEAFVRERCDWDAFEDWAAFVADARHAPEAVELLTGVPA
;
A
#
# COMPACT_ATOMS: atom_id res chain seq x y z
N ASN A 1 10.21 -14.59 11.23
CA ASN A 1 11.40 -13.85 10.80
C ASN A 1 12.74 -14.56 11.13
N ARG A 2 12.67 -15.69 11.84
CA ARG A 2 13.84 -16.51 12.25
C ARG A 2 14.95 -15.68 12.94
N GLY A 3 14.58 -14.76 13.84
CA GLY A 3 15.48 -13.87 14.56
C GLY A 3 15.96 -12.63 13.80
N HIS A 4 15.56 -12.45 12.54
CA HIS A 4 15.90 -11.25 11.79
C HIS A 4 15.07 -10.05 12.25
N SER A 5 15.71 -8.89 12.31
CA SER A 5 15.05 -7.61 12.54
C SER A 5 15.72 -6.54 11.69
N CYS A 6 14.94 -5.55 11.22
CA CYS A 6 15.49 -4.45 10.44
C CYS A 6 15.93 -3.28 11.32
N VAL A 7 16.62 -2.33 10.72
CA VAL A 7 17.09 -1.11 11.38
C VAL A 7 15.97 -0.34 12.07
N LYS A 8 14.77 -0.31 11.50
CA LYS A 8 13.61 0.38 12.09
C LYS A 8 13.24 -0.21 13.46
N GLY A 9 13.08 -1.53 13.55
CA GLY A 9 12.75 -2.18 14.83
C GLY A 9 13.88 -2.13 15.86
N ARG A 10 15.14 -2.13 15.40
CA ARG A 10 16.31 -2.10 16.29
C ARG A 10 16.61 -0.72 16.88
N PHE A 11 16.40 0.33 16.12
CA PHE A 11 16.88 1.69 16.43
C PHE A 11 15.77 2.73 16.48
N ALA A 12 14.48 2.32 16.41
CA ALA A 12 13.35 3.24 16.46
C ALA A 12 13.29 4.08 17.74
N TRP A 13 13.84 3.59 18.86
CA TRP A 13 13.94 4.36 20.09
C TRP A 13 14.71 5.69 19.93
N GLY A 14 15.60 5.78 18.94
CA GLY A 14 16.37 6.99 18.65
C GLY A 14 15.51 8.18 18.26
N TYR A 15 14.43 7.97 17.48
CA TYR A 15 13.54 9.08 17.11
C TYR A 15 12.70 9.58 18.29
N ALA A 16 12.38 8.70 19.25
CA ALA A 16 11.59 9.08 20.43
C ALA A 16 12.37 10.04 21.36
N ASN A 17 13.70 9.97 21.32
CA ASN A 17 14.60 10.79 22.14
C ASN A 17 15.41 11.80 21.32
N HIS A 18 15.00 12.08 20.08
CA HIS A 18 15.71 13.03 19.23
C HIS A 18 15.59 14.46 19.75
N ALA A 19 16.67 15.25 19.60
CA ALA A 19 16.71 16.64 20.07
C ALA A 19 15.64 17.54 19.44
N ASP A 20 15.28 17.27 18.17
CA ASP A 20 14.26 18.03 17.43
C ASP A 20 12.83 17.58 17.71
N ARG A 21 12.62 16.69 18.69
CA ARG A 21 11.28 16.24 19.01
C ARG A 21 10.49 17.38 19.65
N VAL A 22 9.28 17.63 19.13
CA VAL A 22 8.35 18.63 19.70
C VAL A 22 7.99 18.22 21.13
N GLN A 23 8.23 19.12 22.08
CA GLN A 23 8.03 18.89 23.53
C GLN A 23 6.81 19.65 24.05
N SER A 24 6.40 20.72 23.39
CA SER A 24 5.31 21.59 23.81
C SER A 24 4.30 21.76 22.68
N PRO A 25 3.02 22.05 22.97
CA PRO A 25 2.07 22.43 21.95
C PRO A 25 2.53 23.69 21.20
N MET A 26 2.24 23.75 19.93
CA MET A 26 2.64 24.89 19.07
C MET A 26 1.47 25.33 18.21
N ILE A 27 1.29 26.65 18.06
CA ILE A 27 0.27 27.27 17.21
C ILE A 27 0.95 28.22 16.22
N ARG A 28 0.36 28.35 15.04
CA ARG A 28 0.64 29.44 14.08
C ARG A 28 -0.67 29.89 13.44
N ASP A 29 -0.77 31.14 13.08
CA ASP A 29 -2.01 31.73 12.53
C ASP A 29 -2.13 31.46 11.02
N SER A 30 -1.00 31.38 10.31
CA SER A 30 -0.96 31.00 8.90
C SER A 30 0.18 30.04 8.59
N ILE A 31 0.17 29.48 7.38
CA ILE A 31 1.22 28.54 6.94
C ILE A 31 2.58 29.25 6.77
N ASP A 32 2.56 30.54 6.53
CA ASP A 32 3.78 31.34 6.28
C ASP A 32 4.37 31.92 7.57
N GLU A 33 3.68 31.77 8.69
CA GLU A 33 4.16 32.27 9.98
C GLU A 33 4.91 31.21 10.78
N PRO A 34 5.89 31.63 11.63
CA PRO A 34 6.61 30.71 12.49
C PRO A 34 5.70 30.10 13.56
N TRP A 35 6.05 28.88 13.97
CA TRP A 35 5.41 28.23 15.10
C TRP A 35 5.74 28.95 16.40
N ARG A 36 4.72 29.14 17.26
CA ARG A 36 4.82 29.71 18.60
C ARG A 36 4.45 28.62 19.62
N GLU A 37 5.31 28.37 20.59
CA GLU A 37 4.98 27.50 21.71
C GLU A 37 3.88 28.13 22.58
N VAL A 38 2.97 27.28 23.07
CA VAL A 38 1.81 27.69 23.88
C VAL A 38 1.58 26.69 25.01
N THR A 39 0.72 27.05 25.97
CA THR A 39 0.26 26.10 26.98
C THR A 39 -0.76 25.11 26.41
N TRP A 40 -0.97 24.00 27.10
CA TRP A 40 -2.01 23.03 26.71
C TRP A 40 -3.41 23.65 26.75
N GLU A 41 -3.70 24.51 27.72
CA GLU A 41 -4.96 25.24 27.85
C GLU A 41 -5.22 26.13 26.60
N GLU A 42 -4.21 26.88 26.20
CA GLU A 42 -4.29 27.71 24.99
C GLU A 42 -4.47 26.84 23.72
N ALA A 43 -3.73 25.74 23.59
CA ALA A 43 -3.86 24.83 22.46
C ALA A 43 -5.26 24.22 22.36
N PHE A 44 -5.81 23.78 23.49
CA PHE A 44 -7.17 23.21 23.52
C PHE A 44 -8.24 24.27 23.21
N ALA A 45 -8.13 25.46 23.78
CA ALA A 45 -9.07 26.55 23.54
C ALA A 45 -9.06 26.96 22.06
N HIS A 46 -7.86 27.11 21.47
CA HIS A 46 -7.69 27.42 20.04
C HIS A 46 -8.30 26.33 19.16
N THR A 47 -7.97 25.06 19.40
CA THR A 47 -8.47 23.94 18.61
C THR A 47 -9.99 23.82 18.70
N ALA A 48 -10.55 23.92 19.90
CA ALA A 48 -11.99 23.83 20.11
C ALA A 48 -12.75 24.98 19.42
N ALA A 49 -12.21 26.19 19.50
CA ALA A 49 -12.81 27.35 18.83
C ALA A 49 -12.80 27.20 17.30
N LYS A 50 -11.69 26.73 16.72
CA LYS A 50 -11.59 26.49 15.28
C LYS A 50 -12.55 25.39 14.81
N LEU A 51 -12.61 24.26 15.52
CA LEU A 51 -13.52 23.16 15.17
C LEU A 51 -14.99 23.58 15.27
N ARG A 52 -15.38 24.32 16.32
CA ARG A 52 -16.74 24.87 16.43
C ARG A 52 -17.07 25.81 15.28
N SER A 53 -16.20 26.76 14.97
CA SER A 53 -16.37 27.68 13.85
C SER A 53 -16.53 26.96 12.50
N ILE A 54 -15.80 25.87 12.27
CA ILE A 54 -15.94 25.04 11.07
C ILE A 54 -17.32 24.37 11.06
N GLN A 55 -17.72 23.77 12.19
CA GLN A 55 -19.01 23.09 12.30
C GLN A 55 -20.20 24.07 12.12
N GLU A 56 -20.13 25.29 12.69
CA GLU A 56 -21.14 26.32 12.53
C GLU A 56 -21.28 26.77 11.07
N ARG A 57 -20.19 26.94 10.37
CA ARG A 57 -20.18 27.39 8.97
C ARG A 57 -20.53 26.30 7.94
N HIS A 58 -20.15 25.07 8.20
CA HIS A 58 -20.16 24.01 7.19
C HIS A 58 -20.97 22.76 7.61
N GLY A 59 -21.56 22.76 8.81
CA GLY A 59 -22.37 21.68 9.34
C GLY A 59 -21.56 20.55 10.00
N THR A 60 -22.28 19.62 10.61
CA THR A 60 -21.69 18.51 11.38
C THR A 60 -20.83 17.57 10.56
N GLY A 61 -21.11 17.42 9.27
CA GLY A 61 -20.38 16.56 8.35
C GLY A 61 -18.99 17.08 7.94
N ALA A 62 -18.66 18.34 8.28
CA ALA A 62 -17.39 18.95 7.87
C ALA A 62 -16.16 18.50 8.68
N ILE A 63 -16.39 17.79 9.78
CA ILE A 63 -15.32 17.29 10.65
C ILE A 63 -15.28 15.77 10.60
N GLY A 64 -14.08 15.22 10.47
CA GLY A 64 -13.83 13.77 10.51
C GLY A 64 -12.62 13.44 11.36
N GLY A 65 -12.44 12.16 11.66
CA GLY A 65 -11.31 11.63 12.40
C GLY A 65 -10.64 10.47 11.66
N ILE A 66 -9.31 10.46 11.64
CA ILE A 66 -8.52 9.35 11.10
C ILE A 66 -7.58 8.87 12.18
N THR A 67 -7.60 7.57 12.43
CA THR A 67 -6.66 6.90 13.34
C THR A 67 -5.61 6.13 12.56
N SER A 68 -4.66 5.53 13.26
CA SER A 68 -3.60 4.72 12.66
C SER A 68 -3.54 3.35 13.33
N SER A 69 -3.06 2.35 12.60
CA SER A 69 -2.68 1.05 13.19
C SER A 69 -1.52 1.14 14.19
N ARG A 70 -0.89 2.33 14.29
CA ARG A 70 0.15 2.63 15.29
C ARG A 70 -0.38 3.32 16.55
N CYS A 71 -1.66 3.65 16.57
CA CYS A 71 -2.34 4.16 17.76
C CYS A 71 -2.70 3.01 18.69
N THR A 72 -2.82 3.31 19.99
CA THR A 72 -3.40 2.37 20.96
C THR A 72 -4.91 2.20 20.73
N ASN A 73 -5.50 1.16 21.29
CA ASN A 73 -6.95 0.96 21.23
C ASN A 73 -7.70 2.10 21.92
N GLU A 74 -7.16 2.64 23.00
CA GLU A 74 -7.71 3.77 23.75
C GLU A 74 -7.74 5.04 22.93
N GLU A 75 -6.66 5.36 22.21
CA GLU A 75 -6.60 6.50 21.31
C GLU A 75 -7.61 6.36 20.17
N THR A 76 -7.69 5.20 19.56
CA THR A 76 -8.66 4.90 18.49
C THR A 76 -10.10 5.03 18.99
N PHE A 77 -10.39 4.51 20.19
CA PHE A 77 -11.70 4.63 20.82
C PHE A 77 -12.05 6.09 21.10
N LEU A 78 -11.10 6.87 21.66
CA LEU A 78 -11.33 8.28 21.98
C LEU A 78 -11.60 9.14 20.75
N VAL A 79 -10.89 8.90 19.64
CA VAL A 79 -11.16 9.59 18.37
C VAL A 79 -12.57 9.26 17.86
N GLN A 80 -12.97 7.99 17.87
CA GLN A 80 -14.32 7.59 17.48
C GLN A 80 -15.39 8.25 18.38
N LYS A 81 -15.16 8.24 19.68
CA LYS A 81 -16.07 8.87 20.65
C LYS A 81 -16.19 10.38 20.43
N LEU A 82 -15.07 11.06 20.20
CA LEU A 82 -15.04 12.49 19.89
C LEU A 82 -15.91 12.82 18.67
N ILE A 83 -15.67 12.14 17.54
CA ILE A 83 -16.37 12.40 16.30
C ILE A 83 -17.87 12.08 16.42
N ARG A 84 -18.23 10.93 16.99
CA ARG A 84 -19.62 10.51 17.11
C ARG A 84 -20.41 11.29 18.13
N SER A 85 -19.84 11.51 19.34
CA SER A 85 -20.58 12.11 20.46
C SER A 85 -20.52 13.63 20.47
N VAL A 86 -19.41 14.23 20.03
CA VAL A 86 -19.23 15.71 20.06
C VAL A 86 -19.63 16.33 18.73
N PHE A 87 -19.22 15.76 17.60
CA PHE A 87 -19.51 16.32 16.29
C PHE A 87 -20.75 15.73 15.62
N GLY A 88 -21.35 14.68 16.19
CA GLY A 88 -22.63 14.14 15.75
C GLY A 88 -22.61 13.47 14.37
N ASN A 89 -21.48 12.89 13.96
CA ASN A 89 -21.37 12.19 12.69
C ASN A 89 -20.54 10.90 12.81
N ASN A 90 -20.42 10.14 11.72
CA ASN A 90 -19.65 8.87 11.67
C ASN A 90 -18.48 8.95 10.69
N ASN A 91 -17.93 10.12 10.42
CA ASN A 91 -16.80 10.33 9.55
C ASN A 91 -15.48 9.92 10.24
N VAL A 92 -15.38 8.65 10.58
CA VAL A 92 -14.21 8.06 11.26
C VAL A 92 -13.67 6.91 10.44
N ASP A 93 -12.38 6.94 10.18
CA ASP A 93 -11.70 5.88 9.46
C ASP A 93 -10.27 5.64 10.00
N THR A 94 -9.56 4.72 9.40
CA THR A 94 -8.20 4.35 9.78
C THR A 94 -7.28 4.34 8.56
N CYS A 95 -5.98 4.32 8.80
CA CYS A 95 -4.97 4.24 7.75
C CYS A 95 -5.17 3.06 6.79
N ALA A 96 -5.79 1.96 7.24
CA ALA A 96 -6.05 0.78 6.42
C ALA A 96 -6.94 1.07 5.20
N ARG A 97 -7.79 2.11 5.23
CA ARG A 97 -8.66 2.51 4.13
C ARG A 97 -7.91 2.66 2.80
N VAL A 98 -6.76 3.30 2.82
CA VAL A 98 -5.93 3.54 1.65
C VAL A 98 -4.63 2.71 1.64
N CYS A 99 -4.34 1.99 2.70
CA CYS A 99 -3.13 1.16 2.83
C CYS A 99 -3.35 -0.23 2.22
N HIS A 100 -4.20 -1.05 2.84
CA HIS A 100 -4.37 -2.47 2.45
C HIS A 100 -5.82 -2.95 2.42
N SER A 101 -6.81 -2.14 2.77
CA SER A 101 -8.21 -2.55 2.72
C SER A 101 -8.65 -2.98 1.30
N PRO A 102 -8.25 -2.30 0.22
CA PRO A 102 -8.53 -2.78 -1.14
C PRO A 102 -7.88 -4.15 -1.41
N THR A 103 -6.64 -4.35 -0.99
CA THR A 103 -5.94 -5.65 -1.10
C THR A 103 -6.64 -6.72 -0.27
N GLY A 104 -7.02 -6.40 0.98
CA GLY A 104 -7.76 -7.32 1.85
C GLY A 104 -9.10 -7.74 1.25
N TYR A 105 -9.82 -6.82 0.62
CA TYR A 105 -11.06 -7.12 -0.10
C TYR A 105 -10.80 -8.05 -1.29
N GLY A 106 -9.81 -7.72 -2.12
CA GLY A 106 -9.42 -8.52 -3.29
C GLY A 106 -9.02 -9.94 -2.89
N LEU A 107 -8.14 -10.10 -1.90
CA LEU A 107 -7.73 -11.41 -1.41
C LEU A 107 -8.91 -12.22 -0.86
N LYS A 108 -9.80 -11.59 -0.08
CA LYS A 108 -10.99 -12.27 0.43
C LYS A 108 -11.93 -12.75 -0.68
N THR A 109 -12.09 -11.95 -1.72
CA THR A 109 -12.96 -12.29 -2.86
C THR A 109 -12.38 -13.43 -3.69
N THR A 110 -11.04 -13.46 -3.87
CA THR A 110 -10.39 -14.46 -4.74
C THR A 110 -9.93 -15.70 -3.99
N PHE A 111 -9.46 -15.58 -2.75
CA PHE A 111 -8.89 -16.69 -1.97
C PHE A 111 -9.69 -17.05 -0.72
N GLY A 112 -10.79 -16.34 -0.42
CA GLY A 112 -11.57 -16.55 0.79
C GLY A 112 -10.94 -16.02 2.09
N THR A 113 -9.73 -15.49 2.04
CA THR A 113 -9.01 -14.92 3.20
C THR A 113 -8.44 -13.55 2.85
N SER A 114 -8.46 -12.60 3.79
CA SER A 114 -7.94 -11.25 3.60
C SER A 114 -6.46 -11.10 4.03
N ALA A 115 -5.70 -12.18 3.99
CA ALA A 115 -4.29 -12.22 4.37
C ALA A 115 -3.45 -12.86 3.28
N GLY A 116 -2.13 -12.64 3.30
CA GLY A 116 -1.20 -13.35 2.44
C GLY A 116 -1.26 -14.86 2.72
N THR A 117 -1.27 -15.66 1.66
CA THR A 117 -1.38 -17.12 1.73
C THR A 117 -0.04 -17.83 1.78
N GLN A 118 1.06 -17.09 1.69
CA GLN A 118 2.43 -17.60 1.67
C GLN A 118 3.25 -17.06 2.85
N ASP A 119 4.24 -17.82 3.26
CA ASP A 119 5.23 -17.37 4.23
C ASP A 119 6.51 -16.83 3.55
N PHE A 120 7.48 -16.36 4.35
CA PHE A 120 8.74 -15.86 3.80
C PHE A 120 9.63 -16.96 3.19
N ASP A 121 9.42 -18.22 3.56
CA ASP A 121 10.23 -19.31 3.05
C ASP A 121 9.84 -19.68 1.63
N SER A 122 8.59 -19.44 1.24
CA SER A 122 8.10 -19.72 -0.12
C SER A 122 8.86 -18.95 -1.20
N VAL A 123 9.44 -17.79 -0.87
CA VAL A 123 10.27 -17.02 -1.83
C VAL A 123 11.52 -17.80 -2.26
N GLU A 124 12.00 -18.73 -1.45
CA GLU A 124 13.17 -19.54 -1.76
C GLU A 124 12.90 -20.56 -2.88
N HIS A 125 11.65 -20.83 -3.20
CA HIS A 125 11.20 -21.78 -4.21
C HIS A 125 10.59 -21.12 -5.45
N THR A 126 10.53 -19.79 -5.50
CA THR A 126 9.96 -19.07 -6.64
C THR A 126 10.98 -18.95 -7.78
N ASP A 127 10.49 -19.03 -9.02
CA ASP A 127 11.30 -18.81 -10.22
C ASP A 127 11.10 -17.40 -10.80
N VAL A 128 9.92 -16.82 -10.58
CA VAL A 128 9.59 -15.46 -10.98
C VAL A 128 8.94 -14.71 -9.82
N ALA A 129 9.45 -13.53 -9.52
CA ALA A 129 8.84 -12.61 -8.55
C ALA A 129 8.34 -11.34 -9.25
N ILE A 130 7.13 -10.93 -8.93
CA ILE A 130 6.58 -9.64 -9.35
C ILE A 130 6.52 -8.72 -8.13
N VAL A 131 7.15 -7.57 -8.20
CA VAL A 131 7.08 -6.51 -7.19
C VAL A 131 6.34 -5.33 -7.80
N ILE A 132 5.14 -5.04 -7.29
CA ILE A 132 4.25 -4.02 -7.83
C ILE A 132 3.92 -2.97 -6.76
N GLY A 133 4.18 -1.68 -7.08
CA GLY A 133 3.87 -0.55 -6.21
C GLY A 133 4.52 -0.62 -4.83
N ALA A 134 5.67 -1.27 -4.71
CA ALA A 134 6.33 -1.51 -3.43
C ALA A 134 7.86 -1.37 -3.54
N ASN A 135 8.49 -0.89 -2.48
CA ASN A 135 9.94 -0.94 -2.32
C ASN A 135 10.31 -1.82 -1.11
N PRO A 136 10.43 -3.14 -1.28
CA PRO A 136 10.76 -4.04 -0.18
C PRO A 136 12.12 -3.76 0.46
N THR A 137 13.06 -3.16 -0.25
CA THR A 137 14.38 -2.79 0.31
C THR A 137 14.20 -1.86 1.51
N ASP A 138 13.34 -0.86 1.42
CA ASP A 138 13.07 0.10 2.48
C ASP A 138 11.90 -0.33 3.38
N GLY A 139 10.80 -0.77 2.77
CA GLY A 139 9.57 -1.10 3.49
C GLY A 139 9.64 -2.43 4.25
N HIS A 140 10.27 -3.45 3.68
CA HIS A 140 10.28 -4.83 4.17
C HIS A 140 11.67 -5.47 4.07
N PRO A 141 12.71 -4.91 4.75
CA PRO A 141 14.11 -5.29 4.50
C PRO A 141 14.41 -6.77 4.78
N VAL A 142 13.75 -7.37 5.76
CA VAL A 142 13.94 -8.81 6.08
C VAL A 142 13.46 -9.68 4.93
N PHE A 143 12.30 -9.40 4.36
CA PHE A 143 11.80 -10.07 3.17
C PHE A 143 12.69 -9.78 1.96
N ALA A 144 13.06 -8.51 1.74
CA ALA A 144 13.94 -8.12 0.63
C ALA A 144 15.28 -8.83 0.64
N SER A 145 15.84 -9.09 1.81
CA SER A 145 17.10 -9.84 1.95
C SER A 145 16.96 -11.26 1.40
N ARG A 146 15.86 -11.94 1.69
CA ARG A 146 15.57 -13.29 1.18
C ARG A 146 15.30 -13.27 -0.33
N LEU A 147 14.48 -12.33 -0.79
CA LEU A 147 14.22 -12.13 -2.21
C LEU A 147 15.52 -11.90 -2.99
N LYS A 148 16.37 -10.98 -2.53
CA LYS A 148 17.69 -10.71 -3.15
C LYS A 148 18.59 -11.94 -3.18
N LYS A 149 18.56 -12.77 -2.13
CA LYS A 149 19.28 -14.07 -2.12
C LYS A 149 18.76 -14.96 -3.23
N ARG A 150 17.45 -15.12 -3.37
CA ARG A 150 16.85 -15.98 -4.39
C ARG A 150 17.11 -15.47 -5.82
N LEU A 151 17.08 -14.16 -6.04
CA LEU A 151 17.40 -13.54 -7.33
C LEU A 151 18.84 -13.85 -7.75
N ARG A 152 19.80 -13.82 -6.83
CA ARG A 152 21.21 -14.23 -7.10
C ARG A 152 21.35 -15.72 -7.41
N GLN A 153 20.37 -16.54 -7.07
CA GLN A 153 20.31 -17.96 -7.42
C GLN A 153 19.61 -18.24 -8.76
N GLY A 154 19.19 -17.20 -9.48
CA GLY A 154 18.67 -17.29 -10.84
C GLY A 154 17.18 -17.00 -11.02
N ALA A 155 16.41 -16.76 -9.95
CA ALA A 155 15.03 -16.30 -10.11
C ALA A 155 14.97 -14.98 -10.85
N LYS A 156 13.90 -14.75 -11.60
CA LYS A 156 13.66 -13.53 -12.37
C LYS A 156 12.82 -12.54 -11.56
N LEU A 157 13.03 -11.26 -11.78
CA LEU A 157 12.28 -10.19 -11.13
C LEU A 157 11.64 -9.28 -12.17
N ILE A 158 10.35 -9.02 -12.01
CA ILE A 158 9.62 -7.99 -12.73
C ILE A 158 9.26 -6.91 -11.70
N VAL A 159 9.67 -5.67 -11.95
CA VAL A 159 9.29 -4.52 -11.13
C VAL A 159 8.27 -3.69 -11.89
N ILE A 160 7.10 -3.48 -11.26
CA ILE A 160 6.01 -2.65 -11.81
C ILE A 160 5.85 -1.44 -10.87
N ASP A 161 6.56 -0.36 -11.16
CA ASP A 161 6.57 0.86 -10.34
C ASP A 161 6.95 2.05 -11.22
N PRO A 162 6.28 3.21 -11.12
CA PRO A 162 6.69 4.42 -11.84
C PRO A 162 8.09 4.91 -11.44
N ARG A 163 8.53 4.54 -10.24
CA ARG A 163 9.86 4.90 -9.73
C ARG A 163 10.87 3.79 -10.02
N ARG A 164 12.10 4.19 -10.30
CA ARG A 164 13.21 3.26 -10.37
C ARG A 164 13.72 2.94 -8.96
N ILE A 165 13.06 1.99 -8.29
CA ILE A 165 13.46 1.51 -6.96
C ILE A 165 14.77 0.71 -7.02
N ASP A 166 15.41 0.48 -5.88
CA ASP A 166 16.70 -0.24 -5.80
C ASP A 166 16.66 -1.65 -6.39
N LEU A 167 15.52 -2.33 -6.34
CA LEU A 167 15.37 -3.66 -6.92
C LEU A 167 15.47 -3.66 -8.45
N VAL A 168 15.29 -2.52 -9.12
CA VAL A 168 15.47 -2.43 -10.58
C VAL A 168 16.92 -2.68 -10.94
N ARG A 169 17.86 -2.07 -10.21
CA ARG A 169 19.28 -2.32 -10.40
C ARG A 169 20.14 -1.90 -9.23
N THR A 170 20.90 -2.84 -8.72
CA THR A 170 22.02 -2.61 -7.79
C THR A 170 23.26 -3.40 -8.29
N PRO A 171 24.43 -3.26 -7.66
CA PRO A 171 25.60 -4.09 -8.01
C PRO A 171 25.36 -5.61 -7.89
N HIS A 172 24.31 -6.03 -7.18
CA HIS A 172 24.10 -7.44 -6.83
C HIS A 172 22.77 -8.02 -7.32
N VAL A 173 21.84 -7.18 -7.77
CA VAL A 173 20.50 -7.57 -8.20
C VAL A 173 20.06 -6.68 -9.34
N GLU A 174 19.52 -7.26 -10.40
CA GLU A 174 18.92 -6.55 -11.51
C GLU A 174 17.57 -7.18 -11.86
N ALA A 175 16.54 -6.36 -12.04
CA ALA A 175 15.25 -6.81 -12.53
C ALA A 175 15.37 -7.23 -14.00
N ALA A 176 14.72 -8.35 -14.37
CA ALA A 176 14.62 -8.74 -15.76
C ALA A 176 13.81 -7.71 -16.56
N HIS A 177 12.76 -7.17 -15.93
CA HIS A 177 11.91 -6.14 -16.53
C HIS A 177 11.56 -5.07 -15.49
N HIS A 178 11.57 -3.80 -15.93
CA HIS A 178 11.02 -2.68 -15.19
C HIS A 178 9.91 -2.03 -16.02
N LEU A 179 8.67 -2.23 -15.61
CA LEU A 179 7.49 -1.66 -16.23
C LEU A 179 7.15 -0.35 -15.50
N ALA A 180 7.70 0.75 -16.02
CA ALA A 180 7.55 2.09 -15.44
C ALA A 180 6.20 2.71 -15.81
N LEU A 181 5.11 2.15 -15.30
CA LEU A 181 3.76 2.54 -15.65
C LEU A 181 3.38 3.93 -15.11
N ARG A 182 2.41 4.57 -15.75
CA ARG A 182 1.78 5.79 -15.22
C ARG A 182 0.97 5.46 -13.97
N PRO A 183 1.00 6.28 -12.90
CA PRO A 183 0.17 6.08 -11.71
C PRO A 183 -1.31 5.91 -12.06
N GLY A 184 -1.97 4.93 -11.44
CA GLY A 184 -3.39 4.62 -11.68
C GLY A 184 -3.65 3.61 -12.81
N THR A 185 -2.63 3.12 -13.51
CA THR A 185 -2.80 2.20 -14.66
C THR A 185 -2.40 0.75 -14.37
N ASN A 186 -2.20 0.40 -13.11
CA ASN A 186 -1.79 -0.96 -12.69
C ASN A 186 -2.73 -2.05 -13.23
N VAL A 187 -4.04 -1.83 -13.15
CA VAL A 187 -5.04 -2.80 -13.62
C VAL A 187 -4.87 -3.06 -15.11
N ALA A 188 -4.66 -2.01 -15.93
CA ALA A 188 -4.46 -2.17 -17.37
C ALA A 188 -3.20 -2.99 -17.69
N VAL A 189 -2.08 -2.72 -16.98
CA VAL A 189 -0.84 -3.51 -17.15
C VAL A 189 -1.04 -4.96 -16.78
N LEU A 190 -1.66 -5.25 -15.62
CA LEU A 190 -1.89 -6.62 -15.17
C LEU A 190 -2.88 -7.36 -16.09
N THR A 191 -3.91 -6.67 -16.60
CA THR A 191 -4.86 -7.26 -17.53
C THR A 191 -4.18 -7.55 -18.88
N ALA A 192 -3.28 -6.68 -19.35
CA ALA A 192 -2.50 -6.94 -20.57
C ALA A 192 -1.56 -8.14 -20.42
N MET A 193 -0.90 -8.29 -19.27
CA MET A 193 -0.10 -9.50 -18.98
C MET A 193 -0.99 -10.76 -19.02
N ALA A 194 -2.18 -10.70 -18.42
CA ALA A 194 -3.13 -11.80 -18.46
C ALA A 194 -3.65 -12.08 -19.89
N HIS A 195 -3.88 -11.04 -20.70
CA HIS A 195 -4.24 -11.17 -22.11
C HIS A 195 -3.20 -12.01 -22.86
N VAL A 196 -1.93 -11.68 -22.73
CA VAL A 196 -0.83 -12.45 -23.38
C VAL A 196 -0.83 -13.90 -22.92
N ILE A 197 -0.93 -14.15 -21.61
CA ILE A 197 -0.94 -15.52 -21.04
C ILE A 197 -2.09 -16.35 -21.64
N VAL A 198 -3.28 -15.76 -21.75
CA VAL A 198 -4.47 -16.48 -22.26
C VAL A 198 -4.40 -16.65 -23.77
N THR A 199 -4.08 -15.59 -24.53
CA THR A 199 -4.12 -15.63 -26.01
C THR A 199 -2.98 -16.42 -26.62
N GLU A 200 -1.83 -16.53 -25.93
CA GLU A 200 -0.70 -17.33 -26.38
C GLU A 200 -0.73 -18.77 -25.84
N GLY A 201 -1.79 -19.18 -25.13
CA GLY A 201 -1.94 -20.55 -24.62
C GLY A 201 -0.92 -20.91 -23.53
N LEU A 202 -0.49 -19.95 -22.73
CA LEU A 202 0.49 -20.12 -21.65
C LEU A 202 -0.15 -20.50 -20.31
N VAL A 203 -1.46 -20.76 -20.29
CA VAL A 203 -2.20 -21.13 -19.08
C VAL A 203 -1.84 -22.57 -18.67
N ASP A 204 -1.52 -22.76 -17.40
CA ASP A 204 -1.45 -24.10 -16.80
C ASP A 204 -2.88 -24.56 -16.45
N GLU A 205 -3.54 -25.18 -17.42
CA GLU A 205 -4.92 -25.65 -17.25
C GLU A 205 -5.06 -26.68 -16.12
N ALA A 206 -4.05 -27.52 -15.91
CA ALA A 206 -4.10 -28.52 -14.85
C ALA A 206 -4.16 -27.85 -13.47
N PHE A 207 -3.33 -26.83 -13.25
CA PHE A 207 -3.35 -26.05 -12.03
C PHE A 207 -4.67 -25.29 -11.86
N VAL A 208 -5.17 -24.64 -12.92
CA VAL A 208 -6.42 -23.88 -12.86
C VAL A 208 -7.60 -24.79 -12.52
N ARG A 209 -7.71 -25.96 -13.16
CA ARG A 209 -8.78 -26.95 -12.87
C ARG A 209 -8.72 -27.50 -11.45
N GLU A 210 -7.53 -27.62 -10.88
CA GLU A 210 -7.36 -28.10 -9.50
C GLU A 210 -7.69 -27.01 -8.46
N ARG A 211 -7.38 -25.73 -8.75
CA ARG A 211 -7.31 -24.66 -7.75
C ARG A 211 -8.37 -23.57 -7.90
N CYS A 212 -9.00 -23.44 -9.04
CA CYS A 212 -9.93 -22.39 -9.35
C CYS A 212 -11.30 -22.94 -9.72
N ASP A 213 -12.32 -22.08 -9.65
CA ASP A 213 -13.61 -22.32 -10.30
C ASP A 213 -13.40 -22.22 -11.82
N TRP A 214 -13.63 -23.33 -12.52
CA TRP A 214 -13.34 -23.41 -13.94
C TRP A 214 -14.27 -22.53 -14.78
N ASP A 215 -15.56 -22.51 -14.46
CA ASP A 215 -16.54 -21.73 -15.22
C ASP A 215 -16.24 -20.22 -15.05
N ALA A 216 -15.93 -19.81 -13.83
CA ALA A 216 -15.52 -18.43 -13.56
C ALA A 216 -14.19 -18.06 -14.25
N PHE A 217 -13.28 -19.02 -14.38
CA PHE A 217 -12.04 -18.81 -15.12
C PHE A 217 -12.31 -18.66 -16.63
N GLU A 218 -13.18 -19.46 -17.24
CA GLU A 218 -13.53 -19.35 -18.66
C GLU A 218 -14.15 -17.96 -18.98
N ASP A 219 -15.07 -17.49 -18.13
CA ASP A 219 -15.64 -16.14 -18.27
C ASP A 219 -14.58 -15.05 -18.17
N TRP A 220 -13.69 -15.17 -17.20
CA TRP A 220 -12.60 -14.22 -17.01
C TRP A 220 -11.58 -14.30 -18.19
N ALA A 221 -11.25 -15.48 -18.66
CA ALA A 221 -10.34 -15.68 -19.80
C ALA A 221 -10.91 -15.06 -21.07
N ALA A 222 -12.23 -15.22 -21.33
CA ALA A 222 -12.90 -14.56 -22.43
C ALA A 222 -12.85 -13.03 -22.31
N PHE A 223 -13.01 -12.49 -21.10
CA PHE A 223 -12.90 -11.05 -20.85
C PHE A 223 -11.50 -10.52 -21.14
N VAL A 224 -10.44 -11.17 -20.63
CA VAL A 224 -9.07 -10.68 -20.82
C VAL A 224 -8.55 -10.91 -22.25
N ALA A 225 -9.10 -11.88 -23.00
CA ALA A 225 -8.74 -12.14 -24.40
C ALA A 225 -9.23 -11.05 -25.36
N ASP A 226 -10.13 -10.15 -24.94
CA ASP A 226 -10.59 -9.04 -25.78
C ASP A 226 -9.39 -8.15 -26.21
N ALA A 227 -9.33 -7.80 -27.51
CA ALA A 227 -8.23 -7.02 -28.10
C ALA A 227 -7.99 -5.65 -27.44
N ARG A 228 -8.99 -5.08 -26.76
CA ARG A 228 -8.81 -3.82 -25.98
C ARG A 228 -7.84 -3.98 -24.80
N HIS A 229 -7.52 -5.20 -24.39
CA HIS A 229 -6.59 -5.52 -23.32
C HIS A 229 -5.19 -5.92 -23.82
N ALA A 230 -5.00 -5.99 -25.15
CA ALA A 230 -3.70 -6.28 -25.73
C ALA A 230 -2.65 -5.23 -25.31
N PRO A 231 -1.37 -5.60 -25.15
CA PRO A 231 -0.31 -4.66 -24.78
C PRO A 231 -0.31 -3.39 -25.64
N GLU A 232 -0.45 -3.53 -26.96
CA GLU A 232 -0.47 -2.43 -27.92
C GLU A 232 -1.66 -1.47 -27.69
N ALA A 233 -2.81 -2.01 -27.30
CA ALA A 233 -4.01 -1.22 -27.03
C ALA A 233 -3.89 -0.36 -25.77
N VAL A 234 -3.10 -0.81 -24.78
CA VAL A 234 -2.95 -0.11 -23.50
C VAL A 234 -1.63 0.66 -23.38
N GLU A 235 -0.72 0.58 -24.33
CA GLU A 235 0.58 1.24 -24.30
C GLU A 235 0.46 2.76 -24.06
N LEU A 236 -0.38 3.44 -24.83
CA LEU A 236 -0.59 4.89 -24.66
C LEU A 236 -1.20 5.25 -23.33
N LEU A 237 -2.04 4.39 -22.76
CA LEU A 237 -2.65 4.59 -21.44
C LEU A 237 -1.61 4.41 -20.31
N THR A 238 -0.88 3.33 -20.39
CA THR A 238 0.02 2.88 -19.31
C THR A 238 1.39 3.54 -19.36
N GLY A 239 1.86 3.91 -20.55
CA GLY A 239 3.22 4.33 -20.81
C GLY A 239 4.25 3.19 -20.77
N VAL A 240 3.79 1.94 -20.67
CA VAL A 240 4.62 0.74 -20.79
C VAL A 240 4.61 0.30 -22.24
N PRO A 241 5.76 0.14 -22.90
CA PRO A 241 5.82 -0.39 -24.26
C PRO A 241 5.19 -1.79 -24.37
N ALA A 242 4.57 -2.06 -25.52
CA ALA A 242 3.92 -3.34 -25.80
C ALA A 242 4.90 -4.52 -25.86
#